data_69ee01fe22115aa9e4438da92d51086c
#
_entry.id   69ee01fe22115aa9e4438da92d51086c
#
_cell.length_a   1.000
_cell.length_b   1.000
_cell.length_c   1.000
_cell.angle_alpha   90.00
_cell.angle_beta   90.00
_cell.angle_gamma   90.00
#
_symmetry.space_group_name_H-M   'P 1'
#
loop_
_entity.id
_entity.type
_entity.pdbx_description
1 polymer ?
#
loop_
_entity_poly.entity_id
_entity_poly.type
_entity_poly.pdbx_seq_one_letter_code
_entity_poly.pdbx_strand_id
1 'polypeptide(L)' 'MITILITMQILGASVTIDAERLYGAMSMGTCQELLPNILWNYKATEGFCWTGDILNRPPQKI' A
#
# COMPACT_ATOMS: atom_id res chain seq x y z
N MET A 1 8.80 -9.01 12.68
CA MET A 1 8.92 -7.92 11.68
C MET A 1 7.58 -7.64 11.06
N ILE A 2 7.25 -6.38 10.93
CA ILE A 2 5.95 -5.97 10.39
C ILE A 2 6.12 -5.71 8.89
N THR A 3 5.28 -6.37 8.10
CA THR A 3 5.25 -6.13 6.67
C THR A 3 4.07 -5.21 6.38
N ILE A 4 4.35 -4.09 5.74
CA ILE A 4 3.33 -3.14 5.36
C ILE A 4 3.09 -3.26 3.87
N LEU A 5 1.85 -3.53 3.52
CA LEU A 5 1.46 -3.67 2.12
C LEU A 5 0.57 -2.50 1.73
N ILE A 6 0.68 -2.10 0.50
CA ILE A 6 -0.13 -1.02 -0.06
C ILE A 6 -0.90 -1.58 -1.24
N THR A 7 -2.21 -1.39 -1.24
CA THR A 7 -3.04 -1.73 -2.39
C THR A 7 -3.48 -0.45 -3.06
N MET A 8 -3.33 -0.39 -4.37
CA MET A 8 -3.66 0.79 -5.16
C MET A 8 -4.53 0.39 -6.34
N GLN A 9 -5.38 1.34 -6.76
CA GLN A 9 -6.16 1.19 -7.99
C GLN A 9 -5.44 1.91 -9.12
N ILE A 10 -5.01 1.15 -10.11
CA ILE A 10 -4.30 1.71 -11.26
C ILE A 10 -5.04 1.24 -12.51
N LEU A 11 -5.58 2.17 -13.28
CA LEU A 11 -6.25 1.87 -14.54
C LEU A 11 -7.35 0.80 -14.35
N GLY A 12 -8.04 0.86 -13.22
CA GLY A 12 -9.14 -0.05 -12.95
C GLY A 12 -8.73 -1.39 -12.35
N ALA A 13 -7.45 -1.60 -12.12
CA ALA A 13 -6.95 -2.83 -11.54
C ALA A 13 -6.36 -2.57 -10.16
N SER A 14 -6.45 -3.55 -9.27
CA SER A 14 -5.84 -3.46 -7.96
C SER A 14 -4.43 -4.01 -8.02
N VAL A 15 -3.47 -3.23 -7.51
CA VAL A 15 -2.07 -3.63 -7.45
C VAL A 15 -1.64 -3.55 -5.99
N THR A 16 -0.98 -4.61 -5.51
CA THR A 16 -0.48 -4.66 -4.14
C THR A 16 1.03 -4.70 -4.15
N ILE A 17 1.64 -3.83 -3.35
CA ILE A 17 3.10 -3.80 -3.24
C ILE A 17 3.49 -3.90 -1.77
N ASP A 18 4.69 -4.42 -1.53
CA ASP A 18 5.26 -4.52 -0.19
C ASP A 18 6.08 -3.26 0.05
N ALA A 19 5.55 -2.36 0.87
CA ALA A 19 6.17 -1.07 1.10
C ALA A 19 7.53 -1.21 1.77
N GLU A 20 7.67 -2.15 2.72
CA GLU A 20 8.94 -2.30 3.40
C GLU A 20 10.03 -2.77 2.46
N ARG A 21 9.66 -3.59 1.50
CA ARG A 21 10.62 -4.10 0.54
C ARG A 21 11.13 -3.01 -0.39
N LEU A 22 10.27 -2.07 -0.74
CA LEU A 22 10.62 -1.00 -1.68
C LEU A 22 11.24 0.20 -1.00
N TYR A 23 10.74 0.54 0.19
CA TYR A 23 11.12 1.79 0.83
C TYR A 23 11.84 1.60 2.16
N GLY A 24 11.99 0.36 2.62
CA GLY A 24 12.66 0.07 3.88
C GLY A 24 11.68 -0.03 5.03
N ALA A 25 12.20 -0.42 6.19
CA ALA A 25 11.37 -0.60 7.38
C ALA A 25 10.67 0.71 7.75
N MET A 26 9.39 0.62 8.07
CA MET A 26 8.62 1.80 8.41
C MET A 26 7.46 1.42 9.31
N SER A 27 6.88 2.43 9.98
CA SER A 27 5.67 2.25 10.76
C SER A 27 4.45 2.46 9.88
N MET A 28 3.29 2.05 10.38
CA MET A 28 2.04 2.27 9.68
C MET A 28 1.80 3.76 9.44
N GLY A 29 2.14 4.60 10.42
CA GLY A 29 2.00 6.04 10.25
C GLY A 29 2.85 6.56 9.11
N THR A 30 4.09 6.09 9.01
CA THR A 30 4.97 6.49 7.93
C THR A 30 4.42 6.04 6.58
N CYS A 31 3.89 4.81 6.52
CA CYS A 31 3.27 4.32 5.30
C CYS A 31 2.14 5.24 4.85
N GLN A 32 1.30 5.65 5.79
CA GLN A 32 0.19 6.53 5.46
C GLN A 32 0.65 7.91 5.02
N GLU A 33 1.75 8.40 5.61
CA GLU A 33 2.30 9.68 5.20
C GLU A 33 2.89 9.62 3.79
N LEU A 34 3.46 8.48 3.43
CA LEU A 34 4.04 8.32 2.10
C LEU A 34 2.98 8.00 1.04
N LEU A 35 1.81 7.59 1.48
CA LEU A 35 0.79 7.12 0.56
C LEU A 35 0.46 8.12 -0.55
N PRO A 36 0.24 9.43 -0.27
CA PRO A 36 -0.04 10.37 -1.33
C PRO A 36 1.05 10.42 -2.39
N ASN A 37 2.31 10.38 -1.97
CA ASN A 37 3.42 10.37 -2.91
C ASN A 37 3.46 9.10 -3.73
N ILE A 38 3.17 7.97 -3.10
CA ILE A 38 3.15 6.69 -3.79
C ILE A 38 2.03 6.69 -4.83
N LEU A 39 0.85 7.16 -4.45
CA LEU A 39 -0.25 7.23 -5.39
C LEU A 39 0.09 8.12 -6.58
N TRP A 40 0.73 9.25 -6.32
CA TRP A 40 1.14 10.15 -7.38
C TRP A 40 2.14 9.49 -8.32
N ASN A 41 3.14 8.81 -7.75
CA ASN A 41 4.19 8.19 -8.55
C ASN A 41 3.65 7.08 -9.45
N TYR A 42 2.66 6.36 -8.97
CA TYR A 42 2.07 5.26 -9.73
C TYR A 42 0.84 5.67 -10.50
N LYS A 43 0.43 6.94 -10.38
CA LYS A 43 -0.78 7.46 -11.02
C LYS A 43 -2.00 6.65 -10.61
N ALA A 44 -2.03 6.29 -9.34
CA ALA A 44 -3.13 5.51 -8.79
C ALA A 44 -4.25 6.44 -8.35
N THR A 45 -5.48 5.93 -8.38
CA THR A 45 -6.63 6.71 -7.97
C THR A 45 -6.83 6.67 -6.46
N GLU A 46 -6.50 5.54 -5.83
CA GLU A 46 -6.63 5.42 -4.39
C GLU A 46 -5.76 4.28 -3.90
N GLY A 47 -5.54 4.24 -2.60
CA GLY A 47 -4.76 3.20 -2.00
C GLY A 47 -4.85 3.24 -0.50
N PHE A 48 -4.37 2.21 0.14
CA PHE A 48 -4.33 2.17 1.59
C PHE A 48 -3.23 1.21 2.05
N CYS A 49 -2.81 1.40 3.31
CA CYS A 49 -1.78 0.58 3.94
C CYS A 49 -2.41 -0.37 4.95
N TRP A 50 -1.84 -1.57 5.08
CA TRP A 50 -2.20 -2.45 6.18
C TRP A 50 -1.01 -3.31 6.54
N THR A 51 -1.07 -3.96 7.71
CA THR A 51 -0.03 -4.87 8.16
C THR A 51 -0.45 -6.30 7.90
N GLY A 52 0.53 -7.13 7.49
CA GLY A 52 0.27 -8.52 7.24
C GLY A 52 0.79 -8.93 5.89
N ASP A 53 0.47 -10.13 5.46
CA ASP A 53 0.85 -10.57 4.14
C ASP A 53 -0.33 -10.43 3.19
N ILE A 54 -0.06 -10.73 1.94
CA ILE A 54 -1.04 -10.51 0.88
C ILE A 54 -2.27 -11.39 1.04
N LEU A 55 -2.12 -12.53 1.70
CA LEU A 55 -3.22 -13.45 1.90
C LEU A 55 -4.18 -12.98 2.99
N ASN A 56 -3.70 -12.11 3.87
CA ASN A 56 -4.49 -11.59 4.98
C ASN A 56 -4.91 -10.15 4.77
N ARG A 57 -4.88 -9.68 3.54
CA ARG A 57 -5.26 -8.31 3.28
C ARG A 57 -6.72 -8.06 3.66
N PRO A 58 -7.05 -6.84 4.11
CA PRO A 58 -8.43 -6.55 4.48
C PRO A 58 -9.34 -6.56 3.26
N PRO A 59 -10.65 -6.73 3.48
CA PRO A 59 -11.60 -6.68 2.37
C PRO A 59 -11.51 -5.34 1.65
N GLN A 60 -11.57 -5.40 0.34
CA GLN A 60 -11.58 -4.19 -0.46
C GLN A 60 -12.92 -3.50 -0.33
N LYS A 61 -12.88 -2.20 -0.15
CA LYS A 61 -14.08 -1.40 -0.25
C LYS A 61 -14.18 -0.90 -1.66
N ILE A 62 -15.26 -1.16 -2.22
CA ILE A 62 -15.46 -0.82 -3.63
C ILE A 62 -16.47 0.28 -3.78
#